data_13dd24f104454f6487f316b33ded488e
#
_entry.id   13dd24f104454f6487f316b33ded488e
#
_cell.length_a   1.000
_cell.length_b   1.000
_cell.length_c   1.000
_cell.angle_alpha   90.00
_cell.angle_beta   90.00
_cell.angle_gamma   90.00
#
_symmetry.space_group_name_H-M   'P 1'
#
loop_
_entity.id
_entity.type
_entity.pdbx_description
1 polymer ?
#
loop_
_entity_poly.entity_id
_entity_poly.type
_entity_poly.pdbx_seq_one_letter_code
_entity_poly.pdbx_strand_id
1 'polypeptide(L)'
;MKLSNIASAIAVLALAAVTSSSYAQSNNDMVGLYGGISAGPSRAKIDDPRITGSLVSNGFTVNSLSDDNHSAGGKVFGGYQFNKNIAIEGGLFTLGKFGYRATTTPAGTLDGEAKVRGLNLDLVGTLPITGKFSVIGRAGLTYAEAKDTFRSTGMVVVSNPNPSERAANWKAGVGLQYAFTPALSARAEVERYRINDAVGNKGDIDMASIGLVYRFGAAPAAAPRAAAPAPVMAEAQARAPVVVVPAPAPPPAPVVLAPVSEKVTFASDALFDFDKSVLKPEGKTMLDELSTRQQAMALEAIVATGHTDSIGSDGYNERLSLRRAEAVKAYLVSGGTDAKRIFVEGKGERQPVADNATLDGRAQNRRVQIEVVGTRTR
;
A
#
# COMPACT_ATOMS: atom_id res chain seq x y z
N MET A 1 -4.29 -8.27 33.99
CA MET A 1 -5.29 -7.50 33.20
C MET A 1 -6.25 -8.49 32.58
N LYS A 2 -7.56 -8.38 32.84
CA LYS A 2 -8.56 -9.34 32.34
C LYS A 2 -8.71 -9.20 30.83
N LEU A 3 -9.04 -10.30 30.14
CA LEU A 3 -9.26 -10.33 28.66
C LEU A 3 -10.26 -9.26 28.16
N SER A 4 -11.22 -8.84 29.02
CA SER A 4 -12.17 -7.77 28.75
C SER A 4 -11.53 -6.40 28.46
N ASN A 5 -10.37 -6.11 29.04
CA ASN A 5 -9.69 -4.82 28.85
C ASN A 5 -8.84 -4.78 27.57
N ILE A 6 -8.46 -5.97 27.04
CA ILE A 6 -7.74 -6.08 25.77
C ILE A 6 -8.72 -5.89 24.60
N ALA A 7 -9.93 -6.44 24.70
CA ALA A 7 -10.98 -6.24 23.70
C ALA A 7 -11.42 -4.76 23.61
N SER A 8 -11.47 -4.04 24.74
CA SER A 8 -11.79 -2.62 24.79
C SER A 8 -10.68 -1.73 24.20
N ALA A 9 -9.40 -2.09 24.39
CA ALA A 9 -8.28 -1.38 23.76
C ALA A 9 -8.24 -1.55 22.23
N ILE A 10 -8.62 -2.72 21.73
CA ILE A 10 -8.75 -3.02 20.30
C ILE A 10 -9.91 -2.23 19.69
N ALA A 11 -11.03 -2.12 20.38
CA ALA A 11 -12.18 -1.32 19.93
C ALA A 11 -11.87 0.19 19.88
N VAL A 12 -11.09 0.71 20.83
CA VAL A 12 -10.68 2.14 20.85
C VAL A 12 -9.70 2.47 19.72
N LEU A 13 -8.76 1.57 19.39
CA LEU A 13 -7.87 1.75 18.24
C LEU A 13 -8.62 1.68 16.89
N ALA A 14 -9.62 0.83 16.78
CA ALA A 14 -10.49 0.75 15.61
C ALA A 14 -11.41 1.98 15.48
N LEU A 15 -11.91 2.52 16.61
CA LEU A 15 -12.81 3.69 16.62
C LEU A 15 -12.07 5.01 16.38
N ALA A 16 -10.83 5.15 16.84
CA ALA A 16 -9.99 6.33 16.57
C ALA A 16 -9.62 6.46 15.08
N ALA A 17 -9.60 5.35 14.34
CA ALA A 17 -9.33 5.34 12.90
C ALA A 17 -10.55 5.83 12.05
N VAL A 18 -11.77 5.79 12.60
CA VAL A 18 -13.00 6.15 11.87
C VAL A 18 -13.28 7.67 11.91
N THR A 19 -12.74 8.39 12.88
CA THR A 19 -13.03 9.84 13.04
C THR A 19 -12.06 10.78 12.32
N SER A 20 -11.03 10.27 11.63
CA SER A 20 -10.02 11.08 10.93
C SER A 20 -10.20 11.17 9.41
N SER A 21 -11.41 10.91 8.89
CA SER A 21 -11.69 10.87 7.45
C SER A 21 -11.81 12.27 6.77
N SER A 22 -11.23 13.32 7.31
CA SER A 22 -11.36 14.69 6.75
C SER A 22 -10.02 15.34 6.42
N TYR A 23 -9.00 14.58 6.06
CA TYR A 23 -7.77 15.18 5.51
C TYR A 23 -7.69 14.96 4.01
N ALA A 24 -7.53 16.10 3.32
CA ALA A 24 -7.46 16.29 1.89
C ALA A 24 -6.81 15.14 1.13
N GLN A 25 -7.55 14.63 0.19
CA GLN A 25 -7.15 13.71 -0.85
C GLN A 25 -5.96 14.29 -1.63
N SER A 26 -4.73 13.90 -1.27
CA SER A 26 -3.57 14.07 -2.13
C SER A 26 -3.44 12.80 -2.98
N ASN A 27 -3.17 12.96 -4.25
CA ASN A 27 -3.08 11.92 -5.29
C ASN A 27 -1.93 10.91 -5.11
N ASN A 28 -1.69 10.45 -3.88
CA ASN A 28 -0.70 9.43 -3.57
C ASN A 28 -1.43 8.20 -3.04
N ASP A 29 -1.96 7.37 -3.95
CA ASP A 29 -2.81 6.19 -3.69
C ASP A 29 -2.20 5.15 -2.73
N MET A 30 -0.96 5.36 -2.28
CA MET A 30 -0.22 4.43 -1.42
C MET A 30 0.16 4.99 -0.05
N VAL A 31 -0.04 6.29 0.22
CA VAL A 31 0.30 6.93 1.49
C VAL A 31 -0.92 6.94 2.40
N GLY A 32 -0.76 6.59 3.67
CA GLY A 32 -1.84 6.69 4.63
C GLY A 32 -1.90 5.56 5.67
N LEU A 33 -2.93 5.63 6.49
CA LEU A 33 -3.19 4.66 7.53
C LEU A 33 -3.76 3.36 6.95
N TYR A 34 -3.34 2.25 7.54
CA TYR A 34 -3.92 0.95 7.29
C TYR A 34 -3.95 0.12 8.56
N GLY A 35 -4.75 -0.92 8.56
CA GLY A 35 -4.81 -1.89 9.65
C GLY A 35 -5.04 -3.29 9.13
N GLY A 36 -4.72 -4.28 9.94
CA GLY A 36 -4.88 -5.67 9.51
C GLY A 36 -4.90 -6.64 10.68
N ILE A 37 -5.30 -7.85 10.32
CA ILE A 37 -5.30 -9.02 11.19
C ILE A 37 -4.64 -10.18 10.46
N SER A 38 -3.90 -11.01 11.16
CA SER A 38 -3.36 -12.26 10.61
C SER A 38 -3.38 -13.37 11.65
N ALA A 39 -3.47 -14.60 11.17
CA ALA A 39 -3.39 -15.79 12.01
C ALA A 39 -2.75 -16.95 11.23
N GLY A 40 -2.19 -17.91 11.96
CA GLY A 40 -1.60 -19.08 11.37
C GLY A 40 -0.79 -19.91 12.35
N PRO A 41 -0.18 -21.02 11.88
CA PRO A 41 0.61 -21.88 12.71
C PRO A 41 1.90 -21.20 13.19
N SER A 42 2.27 -21.49 14.43
CA SER A 42 3.54 -21.11 15.06
C SER A 42 4.29 -22.35 15.52
N ARG A 43 5.61 -22.28 15.52
CA ARG A 43 6.48 -23.36 15.95
C ARG A 43 7.63 -22.83 16.81
N ALA A 44 7.77 -23.37 17.99
CA ALA A 44 8.90 -23.13 18.89
C ALA A 44 9.94 -24.24 18.77
N LYS A 45 11.20 -23.90 19.03
CA LYS A 45 12.25 -24.88 19.25
C LYS A 45 12.41 -25.11 20.75
N ILE A 46 12.02 -26.29 21.25
CA ILE A 46 12.19 -26.68 22.65
C ILE A 46 13.62 -27.16 22.85
N ASP A 47 14.24 -26.81 23.98
CA ASP A 47 15.61 -27.18 24.31
C ASP A 47 15.63 -28.47 25.17
N ASP A 48 15.44 -29.61 24.51
CA ASP A 48 15.44 -30.93 25.13
C ASP A 48 16.71 -31.25 25.93
N PRO A 49 17.93 -30.94 25.40
CA PRO A 49 19.17 -31.14 26.17
C PRO A 49 19.17 -30.41 27.51
N ARG A 50 18.63 -29.19 27.56
CA ARG A 50 18.58 -28.38 28.80
C ARG A 50 17.58 -28.97 29.79
N ILE A 51 16.38 -29.40 29.33
CA ILE A 51 15.37 -30.03 30.18
C ILE A 51 15.92 -31.31 30.75
N THR A 52 16.50 -32.18 29.93
CA THR A 52 17.13 -33.43 30.32
C THR A 52 18.28 -33.20 31.29
N GLY A 53 19.19 -32.26 30.95
CA GLY A 53 20.32 -31.92 31.81
C GLY A 53 19.91 -31.38 33.19
N SER A 54 18.85 -30.58 33.26
CA SER A 54 18.28 -30.08 34.50
C SER A 54 17.72 -31.21 35.40
N LEU A 55 17.03 -32.16 34.82
CA LEU A 55 16.49 -33.33 35.57
C LEU A 55 17.62 -34.24 36.01
N VAL A 56 18.59 -34.52 35.15
CA VAL A 56 19.76 -35.37 35.48
C VAL A 56 20.62 -34.74 36.61
N SER A 57 20.85 -33.45 36.57
CA SER A 57 21.61 -32.75 37.64
C SER A 57 20.90 -32.75 38.98
N ASN A 58 19.59 -32.95 39.01
CA ASN A 58 18.78 -33.13 40.22
C ASN A 58 18.59 -34.61 40.60
N GLY A 59 19.33 -35.54 40.02
CA GLY A 59 19.36 -36.95 40.42
C GLY A 59 18.27 -37.81 39.75
N PHE A 60 17.63 -37.32 38.67
CA PHE A 60 16.61 -38.07 37.94
C PHE A 60 17.16 -38.65 36.64
N THR A 61 16.72 -39.83 36.27
CA THR A 61 16.91 -40.37 34.91
C THR A 61 15.65 -40.07 34.09
N VAL A 62 15.82 -39.47 32.90
CA VAL A 62 14.69 -39.18 32.00
C VAL A 62 14.37 -40.43 31.19
N ASN A 63 13.14 -40.94 31.34
CA ASN A 63 12.65 -42.12 30.64
C ASN A 63 12.04 -41.78 29.28
N SER A 64 11.31 -40.66 29.22
CA SER A 64 10.76 -40.12 27.99
C SER A 64 10.65 -38.61 28.07
N LEU A 65 10.83 -37.96 26.91
CA LEU A 65 10.54 -36.53 26.70
C LEU A 65 9.69 -36.41 25.45
N SER A 66 8.58 -35.71 25.54
CA SER A 66 7.66 -35.48 24.43
C SER A 66 7.35 -33.99 24.35
N ASP A 67 7.48 -33.41 23.15
CA ASP A 67 7.30 -32.00 22.87
C ASP A 67 5.96 -31.71 22.20
N ASP A 68 5.33 -30.63 22.63
CA ASP A 68 4.25 -29.93 21.90
C ASP A 68 4.79 -28.60 21.43
N ASN A 69 5.52 -28.62 20.32
CA ASN A 69 6.25 -27.49 19.76
C ASN A 69 5.47 -26.73 18.68
N HIS A 70 4.20 -27.06 18.43
CA HIS A 70 3.32 -26.41 17.48
C HIS A 70 2.15 -25.75 18.18
N SER A 71 1.76 -24.57 17.67
CA SER A 71 0.60 -23.84 18.18
C SER A 71 -0.05 -22.99 17.08
N ALA A 72 -1.09 -22.24 17.44
CA ALA A 72 -1.67 -21.21 16.59
C ALA A 72 -1.34 -19.83 17.17
N GLY A 73 -0.83 -18.98 16.30
CA GLY A 73 -0.54 -17.58 16.59
C GLY A 73 -1.48 -16.63 15.86
N GLY A 74 -1.47 -15.37 16.26
CA GLY A 74 -2.24 -14.32 15.61
C GLY A 74 -1.70 -12.94 15.92
N LYS A 75 -2.01 -11.99 15.04
CA LYS A 75 -1.55 -10.61 15.12
C LYS A 75 -2.68 -9.66 14.70
N VAL A 76 -2.82 -8.55 15.42
CA VAL A 76 -3.64 -7.38 15.04
C VAL A 76 -2.71 -6.20 14.98
N PHE A 77 -2.71 -5.44 13.90
CA PHE A 77 -1.76 -4.37 13.68
C PHE A 77 -2.39 -3.17 12.98
N GLY A 78 -1.79 -2.00 13.21
CA GLY A 78 -2.02 -0.80 12.46
C GLY A 78 -0.70 -0.22 11.98
N GLY A 79 -0.71 0.49 10.87
CA GLY A 79 0.48 1.06 10.30
C GLY A 79 0.22 2.32 9.50
N TYR A 80 1.30 3.01 9.20
CA TYR A 80 1.31 4.17 8.33
C TYR A 80 2.30 3.94 7.19
N GLN A 81 1.77 3.99 5.97
CA GLN A 81 2.55 3.92 4.74
C GLN A 81 3.06 5.31 4.40
N PHE A 82 4.38 5.50 4.38
CA PHE A 82 5.01 6.79 4.03
C PHE A 82 5.12 6.99 2.51
N ASN A 83 5.34 5.91 1.80
CA ASN A 83 5.43 5.86 0.33
C ASN A 83 5.16 4.44 -0.14
N LYS A 84 5.20 4.18 -1.45
CA LYS A 84 4.95 2.84 -2.03
C LYS A 84 5.83 1.71 -1.49
N ASN A 85 6.98 2.04 -0.87
CA ASN A 85 7.98 1.06 -0.47
C ASN A 85 8.17 0.95 1.05
N ILE A 86 7.83 1.97 1.85
CA ILE A 86 8.19 2.03 3.27
C ILE A 86 6.96 2.33 4.12
N ALA A 87 6.79 1.54 5.18
CA ALA A 87 5.78 1.74 6.21
C ALA A 87 6.34 1.44 7.60
N ILE A 88 5.67 1.95 8.63
CA ILE A 88 5.84 1.54 10.01
C ILE A 88 4.57 0.86 10.49
N GLU A 89 4.71 -0.28 11.17
CA GLU A 89 3.58 -1.05 11.75
C GLU A 89 3.79 -1.23 13.25
N GLY A 90 2.72 -1.01 14.04
CA GLY A 90 2.64 -1.38 15.44
C GLY A 90 1.50 -2.36 15.66
N GLY A 91 1.68 -3.33 16.54
CA GLY A 91 0.64 -4.33 16.75
C GLY A 91 0.72 -5.12 18.05
N LEU A 92 -0.31 -5.92 18.25
CA LEU A 92 -0.43 -6.92 19.30
C LEU A 92 -0.29 -8.30 18.66
N PHE A 93 0.46 -9.19 19.31
CA PHE A 93 0.60 -10.56 18.83
C PHE A 93 0.47 -11.58 19.96
N THR A 94 0.11 -12.79 19.59
CA THR A 94 0.24 -13.99 20.39
C THR A 94 0.85 -15.09 19.52
N LEU A 95 1.81 -15.82 20.07
CA LEU A 95 2.44 -16.95 19.37
C LEU A 95 1.84 -18.30 19.81
N GLY A 96 0.88 -18.27 20.74
CA GLY A 96 0.21 -19.47 21.24
C GLY A 96 0.88 -20.08 22.46
N LYS A 97 0.77 -21.40 22.60
CA LYS A 97 1.26 -22.19 23.72
C LYS A 97 2.13 -23.33 23.22
N PHE A 98 3.23 -23.54 23.87
CA PHE A 98 4.18 -24.62 23.57
C PHE A 98 4.46 -25.38 24.85
N GLY A 99 4.69 -26.67 24.77
CA GLY A 99 4.88 -27.46 25.97
C GLY A 99 5.76 -28.66 25.79
N TYR A 100 6.07 -29.29 26.91
CA TYR A 100 6.74 -30.59 26.95
C TYR A 100 6.27 -31.40 28.14
N ARG A 101 6.45 -32.70 28.06
CA ARG A 101 6.26 -33.66 29.16
C ARG A 101 7.45 -34.57 29.27
N ALA A 102 8.06 -34.61 30.44
CA ALA A 102 9.11 -35.57 30.80
C ALA A 102 8.61 -36.56 31.84
N THR A 103 9.01 -37.82 31.70
CA THR A 103 8.83 -38.86 32.73
C THR A 103 10.17 -39.28 33.29
N THR A 104 10.23 -39.58 34.59
CA THR A 104 11.50 -39.81 35.28
C THR A 104 11.54 -41.09 36.12
N THR A 105 12.79 -41.53 36.44
CA THR A 105 13.10 -42.47 37.51
C THR A 105 14.03 -41.77 38.48
N PRO A 106 13.73 -41.69 39.83
CA PRO A 106 12.52 -42.21 40.50
C PRO A 106 11.22 -41.64 39.92
N ALA A 107 10.12 -42.41 40.07
CA ALA A 107 8.86 -42.13 39.38
C ALA A 107 8.34 -40.73 39.62
N GLY A 108 8.17 -39.98 38.55
CA GLY A 108 7.63 -38.63 38.53
C GLY A 108 7.43 -38.12 37.11
N THR A 109 6.71 -37.00 36.99
CA THR A 109 6.53 -36.29 35.70
C THR A 109 6.87 -34.82 35.89
N LEU A 110 7.34 -34.20 34.81
CA LEU A 110 7.49 -32.76 34.69
C LEU A 110 6.81 -32.30 33.40
N ASP A 111 5.74 -31.52 33.53
CA ASP A 111 5.06 -30.85 32.42
C ASP A 111 5.41 -29.36 32.45
N GLY A 112 5.87 -28.84 31.33
CA GLY A 112 6.09 -27.41 31.10
C GLY A 112 5.21 -26.88 29.98
N GLU A 113 4.59 -25.72 30.17
CA GLU A 113 3.83 -24.98 29.15
C GLU A 113 4.32 -23.54 29.13
N ALA A 114 4.73 -23.04 27.96
CA ALA A 114 5.10 -21.64 27.73
C ALA A 114 4.06 -20.95 26.86
N LYS A 115 3.56 -19.79 27.27
CA LYS A 115 2.63 -18.95 26.52
C LYS A 115 3.27 -17.60 26.23
N VAL A 116 3.31 -17.20 24.96
CA VAL A 116 3.97 -15.99 24.50
C VAL A 116 2.98 -15.03 23.85
N ARG A 117 3.02 -13.77 24.30
CA ARG A 117 2.24 -12.65 23.74
C ARG A 117 2.99 -11.34 23.92
N GLY A 118 2.67 -10.32 23.13
CA GLY A 118 3.36 -9.04 23.26
C GLY A 118 2.89 -7.97 22.30
N LEU A 119 3.71 -6.93 22.24
CA LEU A 119 3.64 -5.80 21.33
C LEU A 119 4.77 -5.89 20.32
N ASN A 120 4.57 -5.36 19.12
CA ASN A 120 5.64 -5.18 18.15
C ASN A 120 5.62 -3.79 17.51
N LEU A 121 6.77 -3.36 17.08
CA LEU A 121 6.98 -2.17 16.25
C LEU A 121 7.94 -2.56 15.12
N ASP A 122 7.47 -2.48 13.88
CA ASP A 122 8.15 -2.98 12.70
C ASP A 122 8.36 -1.87 11.68
N LEU A 123 9.52 -1.84 11.05
CA LEU A 123 9.73 -1.22 9.74
C LEU A 123 9.37 -2.24 8.66
N VAL A 124 8.51 -1.84 7.72
CA VAL A 124 8.06 -2.70 6.63
C VAL A 124 8.50 -2.12 5.30
N GLY A 125 9.27 -2.92 4.56
CA GLY A 125 9.64 -2.65 3.18
C GLY A 125 8.70 -3.40 2.23
N THR A 126 8.19 -2.73 1.21
CA THR A 126 7.33 -3.30 0.18
C THR A 126 7.99 -3.13 -1.18
N LEU A 127 8.15 -4.21 -1.92
CA LEU A 127 8.64 -4.23 -3.30
C LEU A 127 7.49 -4.67 -4.22
N PRO A 128 6.85 -3.73 -4.95
CA PRO A 128 5.84 -4.09 -5.93
C PRO A 128 6.47 -4.86 -7.10
N ILE A 129 5.92 -6.04 -7.43
CA ILE A 129 6.34 -6.86 -8.57
C ILE A 129 5.39 -6.63 -9.75
N THR A 130 4.10 -6.53 -9.46
CA THR A 130 3.07 -6.19 -10.45
C THR A 130 2.10 -5.18 -9.85
N GLY A 131 1.12 -4.69 -10.64
CA GLY A 131 0.09 -3.79 -10.12
C GLY A 131 -0.74 -4.35 -8.94
N LYS A 132 -0.72 -5.67 -8.73
CA LYS A 132 -1.48 -6.31 -7.64
C LYS A 132 -0.61 -7.11 -6.67
N PHE A 133 0.60 -7.48 -7.05
CA PHE A 133 1.46 -8.40 -6.30
C PHE A 133 2.70 -7.69 -5.79
N SER A 134 3.00 -7.85 -4.50
CA SER A 134 4.17 -7.26 -3.86
C SER A 134 4.86 -8.27 -2.95
N VAL A 135 6.19 -8.15 -2.83
CA VAL A 135 7.00 -8.81 -1.82
C VAL A 135 7.16 -7.85 -0.64
N ILE A 136 7.11 -8.40 0.56
CA ILE A 136 7.24 -7.64 1.81
C ILE A 136 8.43 -8.18 2.58
N GLY A 137 9.26 -7.27 3.10
CA GLY A 137 10.24 -7.54 4.14
C GLY A 137 9.92 -6.73 5.38
N ARG A 138 10.14 -7.31 6.56
CA ARG A 138 9.98 -6.57 7.82
C ARG A 138 11.12 -6.87 8.78
N ALA A 139 11.47 -5.87 9.57
CA ALA A 139 12.35 -5.99 10.71
C ALA A 139 11.86 -5.06 11.83
N GLY A 140 11.89 -5.53 13.06
CA GLY A 140 11.38 -4.75 14.17
C GLY A 140 11.75 -5.27 15.53
N LEU A 141 11.17 -4.61 16.52
CA LEU A 141 11.32 -4.92 17.92
C LEU A 141 10.01 -5.46 18.47
N THR A 142 10.11 -6.37 19.42
CA THR A 142 9.00 -6.89 20.21
C THR A 142 9.24 -6.60 21.69
N TYR A 143 8.17 -6.35 22.42
CA TYR A 143 8.14 -6.39 23.87
C TYR A 143 7.19 -7.51 24.27
N ALA A 144 7.75 -8.69 24.54
CA ALA A 144 7.03 -9.92 24.74
C ALA A 144 7.01 -10.35 26.20
N GLU A 145 5.87 -10.90 26.65
CA GLU A 145 5.70 -11.62 27.89
C GLU A 145 5.68 -13.12 27.57
N ALA A 146 6.67 -13.85 28.08
CA ALA A 146 6.66 -15.30 28.17
C ALA A 146 6.18 -15.69 29.57
N LYS A 147 5.10 -16.46 29.64
CA LYS A 147 4.56 -17.00 30.87
C LYS A 147 4.65 -18.51 30.84
N ASP A 148 5.50 -19.06 31.71
CA ASP A 148 5.69 -20.49 31.84
C ASP A 148 4.83 -21.03 32.98
N THR A 149 4.40 -22.27 32.84
CA THR A 149 3.64 -23.01 33.83
C THR A 149 4.21 -24.42 33.94
N PHE A 150 4.72 -24.77 35.11
CA PHE A 150 5.27 -26.10 35.36
C PHE A 150 4.35 -26.86 36.31
N ARG A 151 4.13 -28.11 35.97
CA ARG A 151 3.43 -29.09 36.84
C ARG A 151 4.31 -30.29 37.02
N SER A 152 4.39 -30.81 38.23
CA SER A 152 5.17 -31.99 38.52
C SER A 152 4.40 -32.98 39.37
N THR A 153 4.79 -34.23 39.29
CA THR A 153 4.23 -35.32 40.11
C THR A 153 5.37 -36.18 40.66
N GLY A 154 5.07 -37.00 41.65
CA GLY A 154 6.04 -37.90 42.26
C GLY A 154 7.14 -37.17 43.02
N MET A 155 8.40 -37.54 42.80
CA MET A 155 9.54 -36.96 43.47
C MET A 155 10.10 -35.69 42.82
N VAL A 156 9.60 -35.31 41.62
CA VAL A 156 9.99 -34.08 40.94
C VAL A 156 9.33 -32.87 41.60
N VAL A 157 10.13 -31.95 42.12
CA VAL A 157 9.65 -30.73 42.81
C VAL A 157 10.02 -29.51 41.98
N VAL A 158 9.05 -28.64 41.70
CA VAL A 158 9.23 -27.36 41.01
C VAL A 158 9.09 -26.23 42.03
N SER A 159 10.17 -25.48 42.25
CA SER A 159 10.21 -24.38 43.24
C SER A 159 9.38 -23.16 42.79
N ASN A 160 9.38 -22.84 41.49
CA ASN A 160 8.58 -21.75 40.91
C ASN A 160 7.71 -22.30 39.80
N PRO A 161 6.44 -22.62 40.07
CA PRO A 161 5.56 -23.27 39.08
C PRO A 161 4.98 -22.31 38.01
N ASN A 162 5.03 -20.99 38.22
CA ASN A 162 4.45 -20.01 37.28
C ASN A 162 5.35 -18.79 37.07
N PRO A 163 6.56 -18.97 36.59
CA PRO A 163 7.44 -17.83 36.31
C PRO A 163 6.94 -17.06 35.11
N SER A 164 7.26 -15.77 35.03
CA SER A 164 7.01 -14.94 33.85
C SER A 164 8.15 -13.97 33.62
N GLU A 165 8.50 -13.76 32.36
CA GLU A 165 9.55 -12.86 31.93
C GLU A 165 9.00 -11.90 30.89
N ARG A 166 9.46 -10.66 30.92
CA ARG A 166 9.15 -9.64 29.91
C ARG A 166 10.45 -9.09 29.36
N ALA A 167 10.64 -9.21 28.08
CA ALA A 167 11.86 -8.79 27.43
C ALA A 167 11.58 -8.10 26.08
N ALA A 168 12.47 -7.17 25.75
CA ALA A 168 12.53 -6.60 24.42
C ALA A 168 13.48 -7.46 23.57
N ASN A 169 13.01 -7.83 22.37
CA ASN A 169 13.75 -8.66 21.45
C ASN A 169 13.53 -8.18 20.00
N TRP A 170 14.31 -8.70 19.07
CA TRP A 170 14.11 -8.43 17.66
C TRP A 170 13.15 -9.45 17.02
N LYS A 171 12.55 -9.04 15.90
CA LYS A 171 11.87 -9.93 14.98
C LYS A 171 12.18 -9.54 13.55
N ALA A 172 12.09 -10.51 12.65
CA ALA A 172 12.21 -10.29 11.21
C ALA A 172 11.27 -11.22 10.45
N GLY A 173 10.90 -10.83 9.23
CA GLY A 173 10.00 -11.65 8.42
C GLY A 173 10.00 -11.22 6.97
N VAL A 174 9.47 -12.12 6.15
CA VAL A 174 9.23 -11.90 4.72
C VAL A 174 7.83 -12.37 4.37
N GLY A 175 7.25 -11.80 3.32
CA GLY A 175 5.90 -12.15 2.92
C GLY A 175 5.55 -11.71 1.52
N LEU A 176 4.34 -12.07 1.14
CA LEU A 176 3.71 -11.73 -0.12
C LEU A 176 2.41 -11.01 0.16
N GLN A 177 2.12 -9.98 -0.61
CA GLN A 177 0.85 -9.26 -0.53
C GLN A 177 0.18 -9.24 -1.90
N TYR A 178 -1.12 -9.51 -1.91
CA TYR A 178 -1.98 -9.42 -3.09
C TYR A 178 -3.11 -8.42 -2.85
N ALA A 179 -3.18 -7.38 -3.68
CA ALA A 179 -4.22 -6.36 -3.61
C ALA A 179 -5.45 -6.80 -4.44
N PHE A 180 -6.56 -7.05 -3.76
CA PHE A 180 -7.86 -7.30 -4.40
C PHE A 180 -8.44 -6.00 -4.95
N THR A 181 -8.37 -4.96 -4.12
CA THR A 181 -8.80 -3.59 -4.42
C THR A 181 -7.74 -2.60 -3.91
N PRO A 182 -7.82 -1.32 -4.22
CA PRO A 182 -6.94 -0.31 -3.62
C PRO A 182 -7.01 -0.29 -2.07
N ALA A 183 -8.16 -0.66 -1.50
CA ALA A 183 -8.40 -0.66 -0.06
C ALA A 183 -8.11 -2.02 0.61
N LEU A 184 -8.29 -3.15 -0.07
CA LEU A 184 -8.25 -4.48 0.55
C LEU A 184 -7.17 -5.35 -0.07
N SER A 185 -6.31 -5.92 0.78
CA SER A 185 -5.25 -6.85 0.37
C SER A 185 -5.25 -8.09 1.26
N ALA A 186 -4.85 -9.24 0.70
CA ALA A 186 -4.40 -10.40 1.47
C ALA A 186 -2.88 -10.34 1.63
N ARG A 187 -2.40 -10.87 2.76
CA ARG A 187 -0.97 -10.92 3.09
C ARG A 187 -0.64 -12.29 3.65
N ALA A 188 0.40 -12.95 3.11
CA ALA A 188 0.96 -14.19 3.62
C ALA A 188 2.40 -13.92 4.08
N GLU A 189 2.75 -14.28 5.31
CA GLU A 189 4.03 -13.93 5.92
C GLU A 189 4.62 -15.12 6.68
N VAL A 190 5.95 -15.17 6.71
CA VAL A 190 6.73 -15.99 7.64
C VAL A 190 7.60 -15.05 8.46
N GLU A 191 7.43 -15.12 9.77
CA GLU A 191 8.09 -14.23 10.73
C GLU A 191 8.82 -15.04 11.79
N ARG A 192 10.03 -14.63 12.13
CA ARG A 192 10.80 -15.17 13.24
C ARG A 192 10.84 -14.18 14.39
N TYR A 193 10.46 -14.65 15.56
CA TYR A 193 10.45 -13.92 16.81
C TYR A 193 11.53 -14.45 17.73
N ARG A 194 12.49 -13.60 18.14
CA ARG A 194 13.39 -13.90 19.23
C ARG A 194 12.65 -13.74 20.55
N ILE A 195 12.67 -14.74 21.43
CA ILE A 195 11.95 -14.73 22.69
C ILE A 195 12.90 -15.15 23.83
N ASN A 196 12.79 -14.45 24.96
CA ASN A 196 13.37 -14.90 26.23
C ASN A 196 12.24 -15.57 27.02
N ASP A 197 12.45 -16.84 27.45
CA ASP A 197 11.52 -17.52 28.34
C ASP A 197 11.73 -17.10 29.80
N ALA A 198 10.81 -17.49 30.67
CA ALA A 198 10.85 -17.12 32.09
C ALA A 198 11.85 -17.93 32.93
N VAL A 199 12.56 -18.87 32.32
CA VAL A 199 13.60 -19.68 32.97
C VAL A 199 15.02 -19.41 32.47
N GLY A 200 15.17 -18.28 31.74
CA GLY A 200 16.47 -17.75 31.29
C GLY A 200 16.98 -18.33 29.97
N ASN A 201 16.14 -18.98 29.18
CA ASN A 201 16.48 -19.44 27.83
C ASN A 201 16.10 -18.39 26.78
N LYS A 202 16.85 -18.41 25.66
CA LYS A 202 16.62 -17.54 24.50
C LYS A 202 16.39 -18.42 23.28
N GLY A 203 15.15 -18.46 22.84
CA GLY A 203 14.74 -19.28 21.70
C GLY A 203 14.17 -18.47 20.56
N ASP A 204 13.95 -19.10 19.43
CA ASP A 204 13.24 -18.54 18.30
C ASP A 204 11.88 -19.24 18.11
N ILE A 205 10.86 -18.46 17.81
CA ILE A 205 9.55 -18.95 17.42
C ILE A 205 9.26 -18.46 16.02
N ASP A 206 9.01 -19.39 15.11
CA ASP A 206 8.61 -19.09 13.74
C ASP A 206 7.08 -19.12 13.63
N MET A 207 6.50 -18.13 12.95
CA MET A 207 5.06 -18.05 12.68
C MET A 207 4.84 -17.86 11.18
N ALA A 208 4.11 -18.78 10.56
CA ALA A 208 3.56 -18.57 9.24
C ALA A 208 2.11 -18.08 9.37
N SER A 209 1.74 -17.02 8.68
CA SER A 209 0.41 -16.43 8.85
C SER A 209 -0.19 -15.98 7.53
N ILE A 210 -1.52 -16.00 7.48
CA ILE A 210 -2.32 -15.38 6.42
C ILE A 210 -3.19 -14.32 7.08
N GLY A 211 -3.33 -13.17 6.44
CA GLY A 211 -4.08 -12.06 6.98
C GLY A 211 -4.73 -11.18 5.92
N LEU A 212 -5.56 -10.28 6.41
CA LEU A 212 -6.20 -9.24 5.63
C LEU A 212 -5.69 -7.88 6.11
N VAL A 213 -5.45 -6.99 5.15
CA VAL A 213 -5.02 -5.62 5.38
C VAL A 213 -6.01 -4.68 4.71
N TYR A 214 -6.53 -3.74 5.46
CA TYR A 214 -7.43 -2.70 4.98
C TYR A 214 -6.74 -1.34 5.05
N ARG A 215 -6.70 -0.64 3.92
CA ARG A 215 -6.16 0.72 3.79
C ARG A 215 -7.29 1.73 3.89
N PHE A 216 -7.18 2.65 4.87
CA PHE A 216 -8.17 3.71 5.08
C PHE A 216 -7.97 4.83 4.07
N GLY A 217 -9.07 5.39 3.56
CA GLY A 217 -9.03 6.52 2.62
C GLY A 217 -8.59 6.17 1.20
N ALA A 218 -8.40 4.88 0.87
CA ALA A 218 -8.17 4.49 -0.51
C ALA A 218 -9.42 4.79 -1.35
N ALA A 219 -9.24 5.50 -2.47
CA ALA A 219 -10.33 5.77 -3.40
C ALA A 219 -10.96 4.44 -3.87
N PRO A 220 -12.31 4.35 -3.95
CA PRO A 220 -12.94 3.17 -4.53
C PRO A 220 -12.37 2.95 -5.94
N ALA A 221 -12.06 1.68 -6.27
CA ALA A 221 -11.77 1.36 -7.67
C ALA A 221 -12.92 1.90 -8.51
N ALA A 222 -12.60 2.76 -9.50
CA ALA A 222 -13.62 3.26 -10.41
C ALA A 222 -14.37 2.02 -10.96
N ALA A 223 -15.67 1.94 -10.68
CA ALA A 223 -16.50 0.89 -11.23
C ALA A 223 -16.24 0.82 -12.73
N PRO A 224 -16.10 -0.36 -13.35
CA PRO A 224 -15.98 -0.45 -14.79
C PRO A 224 -17.12 0.38 -15.36
N ARG A 225 -16.79 1.47 -16.03
CA ARG A 225 -17.80 2.29 -16.70
C ARG A 225 -18.48 1.33 -17.64
N ALA A 226 -19.75 1.00 -17.34
CA ALA A 226 -20.53 0.15 -18.23
C ALA A 226 -20.32 0.73 -19.63
N ALA A 227 -19.82 -0.10 -20.55
CA ALA A 227 -19.64 0.32 -21.92
C ALA A 227 -20.97 0.95 -22.34
N ALA A 228 -20.94 2.21 -22.75
CA ALA A 228 -22.13 2.86 -23.25
C ALA A 228 -22.74 1.90 -24.28
N PRO A 229 -24.03 1.56 -24.18
CA PRO A 229 -24.66 0.66 -25.15
C PRO A 229 -24.33 1.21 -26.53
N ALA A 230 -23.79 0.35 -27.40
CA ALA A 230 -23.54 0.71 -28.78
C ALA A 230 -24.82 1.30 -29.34
N PRO A 231 -24.76 2.40 -30.12
CA PRO A 231 -25.93 2.98 -30.70
C PRO A 231 -26.64 1.89 -31.50
N VAL A 232 -27.82 1.48 -31.03
CA VAL A 232 -28.68 0.55 -31.77
C VAL A 232 -29.10 1.32 -33.01
N MET A 233 -28.54 0.94 -34.14
CA MET A 233 -29.06 1.40 -35.43
C MET A 233 -30.51 0.92 -35.49
N ALA A 234 -31.44 1.86 -35.27
CA ALA A 234 -32.85 1.60 -35.48
C ALA A 234 -33.05 1.27 -36.97
N GLU A 235 -33.38 0.02 -37.22
CA GLU A 235 -33.76 -0.46 -38.54
C GLU A 235 -34.98 0.35 -38.98
N ALA A 236 -34.84 1.10 -40.06
CA ALA A 236 -35.86 1.97 -40.60
C ALA A 236 -37.02 1.12 -41.12
N GLN A 237 -38.07 0.98 -40.32
CA GLN A 237 -39.34 0.46 -40.79
C GLN A 237 -39.95 1.44 -41.82
N ALA A 238 -40.00 1.01 -43.07
CA ALA A 238 -40.66 1.70 -44.15
C ALA A 238 -42.14 1.93 -43.80
N ARG A 239 -42.52 3.17 -43.49
CA ARG A 239 -43.92 3.61 -43.44
C ARG A 239 -44.30 4.22 -44.77
N ALA A 240 -45.46 3.82 -45.26
CA ALA A 240 -46.08 4.28 -46.47
C ALA A 240 -46.28 5.82 -46.49
N PRO A 241 -46.31 6.45 -47.66
CA PRO A 241 -46.31 7.92 -47.80
C PRO A 241 -47.65 8.50 -47.35
N VAL A 242 -47.62 9.33 -46.32
CA VAL A 242 -48.72 10.23 -45.99
C VAL A 242 -48.42 11.57 -46.67
N VAL A 243 -49.33 11.99 -47.52
CA VAL A 243 -49.27 13.32 -48.17
C VAL A 243 -49.56 14.37 -47.08
N VAL A 244 -48.54 15.15 -46.69
CA VAL A 244 -48.69 16.28 -45.77
C VAL A 244 -48.42 17.56 -46.56
N VAL A 245 -49.38 18.45 -46.51
CA VAL A 245 -49.32 19.82 -47.01
C VAL A 245 -48.20 20.58 -46.25
N PRO A 246 -47.29 21.35 -46.93
CA PRO A 246 -46.18 21.99 -46.28
C PRO A 246 -46.61 23.14 -45.37
N ALA A 247 -46.33 23.02 -44.08
CA ALA A 247 -46.29 24.12 -43.17
C ALA A 247 -45.00 24.95 -43.35
N PRO A 248 -45.00 26.26 -43.10
CA PRO A 248 -43.82 27.11 -43.28
C PRO A 248 -42.66 26.63 -42.39
N ALA A 249 -41.45 26.56 -42.96
CA ALA A 249 -40.24 26.06 -42.34
C ALA A 249 -39.89 26.84 -41.05
N PRO A 250 -39.61 26.14 -39.92
CA PRO A 250 -39.05 26.79 -38.77
C PRO A 250 -37.64 27.30 -39.06
N PRO A 251 -37.17 28.37 -38.35
CA PRO A 251 -35.84 28.89 -38.57
C PRO A 251 -34.78 27.79 -38.28
N PRO A 252 -33.64 27.79 -38.99
CA PRO A 252 -32.63 26.77 -38.81
C PRO A 252 -32.12 26.74 -37.37
N ALA A 253 -32.12 25.55 -36.74
CA ALA A 253 -31.54 25.32 -35.44
C ALA A 253 -30.04 25.69 -35.46
N PRO A 254 -29.49 26.30 -34.38
CA PRO A 254 -28.08 26.63 -34.30
C PRO A 254 -27.26 25.36 -34.50
N VAL A 255 -26.37 25.39 -35.48
CA VAL A 255 -25.40 24.30 -35.72
C VAL A 255 -24.45 24.24 -34.56
N VAL A 256 -24.65 23.28 -33.64
CA VAL A 256 -23.70 22.98 -32.56
C VAL A 256 -22.52 22.28 -33.21
N LEU A 257 -21.42 23.01 -33.40
CA LEU A 257 -20.14 22.44 -33.85
C LEU A 257 -19.61 21.50 -32.79
N ALA A 258 -19.23 20.27 -33.18
CA ALA A 258 -18.65 19.30 -32.27
C ALA A 258 -17.33 19.85 -31.68
N PRO A 259 -17.05 19.65 -30.35
CA PRO A 259 -15.80 20.06 -29.73
C PRO A 259 -14.63 19.35 -30.41
N VAL A 260 -13.57 20.08 -30.72
CA VAL A 260 -12.30 19.57 -31.27
C VAL A 260 -11.27 19.56 -30.15
N SER A 261 -10.60 18.42 -29.95
CA SER A 261 -9.45 18.31 -29.07
C SER A 261 -8.18 18.26 -29.90
N GLU A 262 -7.24 19.17 -29.62
CA GLU A 262 -5.91 19.19 -30.22
C GLU A 262 -4.86 18.90 -29.14
N LYS A 263 -4.05 17.86 -29.35
CA LYS A 263 -2.98 17.46 -28.45
C LYS A 263 -1.61 17.79 -29.07
N VAL A 264 -0.88 18.66 -28.40
CA VAL A 264 0.47 19.08 -28.79
C VAL A 264 1.48 18.58 -27.75
N THR A 265 2.58 17.99 -28.20
CA THR A 265 3.64 17.48 -27.33
C THR A 265 4.92 18.26 -27.57
N PHE A 266 5.51 18.79 -26.50
CA PHE A 266 6.78 19.49 -26.50
C PHE A 266 7.84 18.66 -25.78
N ALA A 267 9.03 18.54 -26.34
CA ALA A 267 10.19 18.01 -25.63
C ALA A 267 10.51 18.92 -24.44
N SER A 268 10.71 18.35 -23.25
CA SER A 268 11.08 19.15 -22.06
C SER A 268 12.35 19.95 -22.27
N ASP A 269 13.31 19.38 -22.97
CA ASP A 269 14.62 20.00 -23.24
C ASP A 269 14.51 21.23 -24.16
N ALA A 270 13.42 21.34 -24.92
CA ALA A 270 13.08 22.53 -25.70
C ALA A 270 12.44 23.63 -24.84
N LEU A 271 11.71 23.25 -23.80
CA LEU A 271 11.02 24.20 -22.93
C LEU A 271 11.86 24.62 -21.71
N PHE A 272 12.71 23.73 -21.18
CA PHE A 272 13.43 23.89 -19.92
C PHE A 272 14.89 23.45 -20.02
N ASP A 273 15.78 24.02 -19.22
CA ASP A 273 17.10 23.47 -18.98
C ASP A 273 17.03 22.14 -18.19
N PHE A 274 18.13 21.40 -18.24
CA PHE A 274 18.25 20.15 -17.48
C PHE A 274 17.97 20.42 -15.99
N ASP A 275 17.10 19.59 -15.42
CA ASP A 275 16.69 19.65 -14.02
C ASP A 275 15.99 20.96 -13.57
N LYS A 276 15.58 21.81 -14.51
CA LYS A 276 14.88 23.07 -14.21
C LYS A 276 13.42 23.03 -14.63
N SER A 277 12.65 23.95 -14.05
CA SER A 277 11.25 24.24 -14.36
C SER A 277 11.03 25.72 -14.77
N VAL A 278 12.12 26.44 -15.09
CA VAL A 278 12.04 27.80 -15.63
C VAL A 278 12.07 27.72 -17.15
N LEU A 279 11.07 28.35 -17.81
CA LEU A 279 10.95 28.35 -19.27
C LEU A 279 12.10 29.09 -19.94
N LYS A 280 12.69 28.46 -20.94
CA LYS A 280 13.70 29.05 -21.82
C LYS A 280 13.03 30.04 -22.78
N PRO A 281 13.79 30.99 -23.36
CA PRO A 281 13.25 31.91 -24.38
C PRO A 281 12.61 31.18 -25.56
N GLU A 282 13.26 30.10 -26.06
CA GLU A 282 12.74 29.26 -27.13
C GLU A 282 11.42 28.56 -26.77
N GLY A 283 11.33 28.09 -25.54
CA GLY A 283 10.11 27.49 -24.99
C GLY A 283 8.95 28.46 -24.90
N LYS A 284 9.22 29.73 -24.57
CA LYS A 284 8.20 30.80 -24.58
C LYS A 284 7.68 31.06 -25.99
N THR A 285 8.57 31.16 -26.99
CA THR A 285 8.17 31.32 -28.39
C THR A 285 7.26 30.20 -28.87
N MET A 286 7.55 28.94 -28.51
CA MET A 286 6.70 27.79 -28.86
C MET A 286 5.31 27.87 -28.20
N LEU A 287 5.22 28.37 -26.97
CA LEU A 287 3.95 28.55 -26.27
C LEU A 287 3.17 29.76 -26.84
N ASP A 288 3.83 30.81 -27.31
CA ASP A 288 3.20 31.94 -27.99
C ASP A 288 2.60 31.51 -29.33
N GLU A 289 3.28 30.67 -30.09
CA GLU A 289 2.73 30.05 -31.31
C GLU A 289 1.50 29.19 -31.03
N LEU A 290 1.52 28.41 -29.94
CA LEU A 290 0.36 27.65 -29.50
C LEU A 290 -0.80 28.58 -29.14
N SER A 291 -0.55 29.64 -28.35
CA SER A 291 -1.56 30.62 -27.96
C SER A 291 -2.19 31.32 -29.16
N THR A 292 -1.39 31.66 -30.16
CA THR A 292 -1.87 32.29 -31.41
C THR A 292 -2.82 31.38 -32.18
N ARG A 293 -2.50 30.08 -32.27
CA ARG A 293 -3.39 29.08 -32.91
C ARG A 293 -4.72 28.93 -32.16
N GLN A 294 -4.68 29.07 -30.84
CA GLN A 294 -5.87 28.94 -29.99
C GLN A 294 -6.85 30.12 -30.11
N GLN A 295 -6.37 31.30 -30.52
CA GLN A 295 -7.26 32.49 -30.73
C GLN A 295 -8.35 32.24 -31.80
N ALA A 296 -8.13 31.29 -32.71
CA ALA A 296 -9.12 30.87 -33.71
C ALA A 296 -10.17 29.85 -33.18
N MET A 297 -10.10 29.54 -31.87
CA MET A 297 -11.01 28.56 -31.23
C MET A 297 -11.72 29.20 -30.06
N ALA A 298 -12.98 28.84 -29.83
CA ALA A 298 -13.66 29.10 -28.57
C ALA A 298 -13.11 28.10 -27.54
N LEU A 299 -12.08 28.51 -26.78
CA LEU A 299 -11.37 27.70 -25.82
C LEU A 299 -12.27 27.28 -24.65
N GLU A 300 -12.39 25.98 -24.39
CA GLU A 300 -13.09 25.40 -23.25
C GLU A 300 -12.13 25.05 -22.13
N ALA A 301 -11.08 24.28 -22.42
CA ALA A 301 -10.08 23.88 -21.43
C ALA A 301 -8.69 23.63 -22.08
N ILE A 302 -7.65 23.80 -21.27
CA ILE A 302 -6.27 23.39 -21.56
C ILE A 302 -5.83 22.46 -20.45
N VAL A 303 -5.25 21.31 -20.79
CA VAL A 303 -4.61 20.39 -19.82
C VAL A 303 -3.13 20.30 -20.14
N ALA A 304 -2.28 20.78 -19.23
CA ALA A 304 -0.83 20.66 -19.35
C ALA A 304 -0.33 19.51 -18.47
N THR A 305 0.22 18.46 -19.08
CA THR A 305 0.73 17.27 -18.38
C THR A 305 2.23 17.16 -18.54
N GLY A 306 2.97 17.22 -17.44
CA GLY A 306 4.43 17.04 -17.42
C GLY A 306 4.82 15.57 -17.23
N HIS A 307 5.91 15.17 -17.91
CA HIS A 307 6.51 13.84 -17.79
C HIS A 307 8.04 13.96 -17.62
N THR A 308 8.65 12.96 -17.00
CA THR A 308 10.10 12.79 -16.87
C THR A 308 10.54 11.45 -17.47
N ASP A 309 11.84 11.26 -17.58
CA ASP A 309 12.43 9.93 -17.72
C ASP A 309 12.50 9.23 -16.35
N SER A 310 13.09 8.02 -16.33
CA SER A 310 13.23 7.20 -15.12
C SER A 310 14.43 7.54 -14.25
N ILE A 311 15.17 8.60 -14.54
CA ILE A 311 16.33 9.02 -13.72
C ILE A 311 15.84 9.84 -12.55
N GLY A 312 16.14 9.37 -11.33
CA GLY A 312 15.70 9.98 -10.08
C GLY A 312 14.69 9.15 -9.31
N SER A 313 14.18 9.71 -8.22
CA SER A 313 13.09 9.03 -7.49
C SER A 313 11.72 9.45 -8.06
N ASP A 314 10.73 8.53 -7.99
CA ASP A 314 9.35 8.80 -8.44
C ASP A 314 8.81 10.12 -7.89
N GLY A 315 8.97 10.34 -6.57
CA GLY A 315 8.47 11.56 -5.92
C GLY A 315 9.19 12.82 -6.35
N TYR A 316 10.48 12.71 -6.72
CA TYR A 316 11.21 13.81 -7.32
C TYR A 316 10.69 14.09 -8.74
N ASN A 317 10.57 13.06 -9.57
CA ASN A 317 10.11 13.12 -10.94
C ASN A 317 8.66 13.65 -11.03
N GLU A 318 7.79 13.23 -10.12
CA GLU A 318 6.42 13.74 -10.03
C GLU A 318 6.40 15.26 -9.73
N ARG A 319 7.16 15.69 -8.71
CA ARG A 319 7.24 17.13 -8.39
C ARG A 319 7.88 17.96 -9.49
N LEU A 320 8.92 17.43 -10.15
CA LEU A 320 9.57 18.12 -11.27
C LEU A 320 8.62 18.28 -12.45
N SER A 321 7.91 17.20 -12.82
CA SER A 321 6.94 17.24 -13.91
C SER A 321 5.76 18.17 -13.61
N LEU A 322 5.27 18.20 -12.36
CA LEU A 322 4.22 19.13 -11.94
C LEU A 322 4.69 20.58 -12.01
N ARG A 323 5.87 20.92 -11.46
CA ARG A 323 6.42 22.29 -11.53
C ARG A 323 6.62 22.75 -12.97
N ARG A 324 6.97 21.86 -13.90
CA ARG A 324 7.06 22.17 -15.32
C ARG A 324 5.70 22.47 -15.94
N ALA A 325 4.67 21.68 -15.63
CA ALA A 325 3.31 21.96 -16.06
C ALA A 325 2.77 23.27 -15.46
N GLU A 326 3.08 23.58 -14.21
CA GLU A 326 2.74 24.85 -13.55
C GLU A 326 3.43 26.05 -14.20
N ALA A 327 4.70 25.92 -14.60
CA ALA A 327 5.42 26.96 -15.31
C ALA A 327 4.80 27.26 -16.69
N VAL A 328 4.35 26.23 -17.40
CA VAL A 328 3.58 26.38 -18.65
C VAL A 328 2.27 27.10 -18.37
N LYS A 329 1.49 26.68 -17.37
CA LYS A 329 0.26 27.37 -16.98
C LYS A 329 0.49 28.84 -16.65
N ALA A 330 1.48 29.14 -15.80
CA ALA A 330 1.79 30.51 -15.42
C ALA A 330 2.11 31.37 -16.65
N TYR A 331 2.82 30.82 -17.60
CA TYR A 331 3.15 31.53 -18.85
C TYR A 331 1.92 31.78 -19.71
N LEU A 332 1.07 30.78 -19.95
CA LEU A 332 -0.16 30.92 -20.72
C LEU A 332 -1.15 31.90 -20.06
N VAL A 333 -1.21 31.92 -18.73
CA VAL A 333 -2.00 32.93 -17.98
C VAL A 333 -1.44 34.33 -18.18
N SER A 334 -0.12 34.50 -18.16
CA SER A 334 0.52 35.81 -18.44
C SER A 334 0.29 36.27 -19.88
N GLY A 335 0.07 35.33 -20.80
CA GLY A 335 -0.33 35.59 -22.21
C GLY A 335 -1.84 35.84 -22.42
N GLY A 336 -2.62 35.93 -21.33
CA GLY A 336 -4.05 36.30 -21.37
C GLY A 336 -5.04 35.14 -21.37
N THR A 337 -4.59 33.88 -21.22
CA THR A 337 -5.49 32.73 -21.08
C THR A 337 -6.08 32.68 -19.67
N ASP A 338 -7.39 32.47 -19.54
CA ASP A 338 -8.06 32.37 -18.22
C ASP A 338 -7.52 31.19 -17.39
N ALA A 339 -7.00 31.52 -16.21
CA ALA A 339 -6.42 30.55 -15.28
C ALA A 339 -7.39 29.42 -14.87
N LYS A 340 -8.71 29.66 -14.89
CA LYS A 340 -9.75 28.69 -14.56
C LYS A 340 -9.92 27.63 -15.65
N ARG A 341 -9.46 27.89 -16.86
CA ARG A 341 -9.51 26.96 -17.99
C ARG A 341 -8.26 26.13 -18.15
N ILE A 342 -7.19 26.41 -17.34
CA ILE A 342 -5.92 25.68 -17.45
C ILE A 342 -5.75 24.74 -16.27
N PHE A 343 -5.74 23.46 -16.54
CA PHE A 343 -5.49 22.36 -15.62
C PHE A 343 -4.05 21.87 -15.78
N VAL A 344 -3.41 21.47 -14.67
CA VAL A 344 -2.02 20.98 -14.67
C VAL A 344 -1.93 19.63 -14.01
N GLU A 345 -1.08 18.75 -14.53
CA GLU A 345 -0.83 17.44 -13.99
C GLU A 345 0.64 17.05 -14.13
N GLY A 346 1.25 16.48 -13.07
CA GLY A 346 2.58 15.89 -13.11
C GLY A 346 2.46 14.37 -13.08
N LYS A 347 2.90 13.69 -14.13
CA LYS A 347 2.90 12.22 -14.23
C LYS A 347 4.25 11.59 -13.88
N GLY A 348 5.31 12.41 -13.70
CA GLY A 348 6.66 11.88 -13.51
C GLY A 348 7.02 10.89 -14.62
N GLU A 349 7.61 9.77 -14.23
CA GLU A 349 8.04 8.68 -15.11
C GLU A 349 6.95 7.63 -15.40
N ARG A 350 5.75 7.75 -14.83
CA ARG A 350 4.70 6.69 -14.82
C ARG A 350 4.09 6.39 -16.17
N GLN A 351 4.23 7.27 -17.17
CA GLN A 351 3.66 7.11 -18.50
C GLN A 351 4.74 7.27 -19.58
N PRO A 352 5.69 6.34 -19.69
CA PRO A 352 6.72 6.40 -20.71
C PRO A 352 6.11 6.17 -22.10
N VAL A 353 6.62 6.87 -23.11
CA VAL A 353 6.28 6.70 -24.54
C VAL A 353 7.39 6.00 -25.31
N ALA A 354 8.57 5.88 -24.69
CA ALA A 354 9.73 5.21 -25.25
C ALA A 354 10.51 4.47 -24.15
N ASP A 355 11.45 3.62 -24.54
CA ASP A 355 12.25 2.81 -23.62
C ASP A 355 13.23 3.67 -22.80
N ASN A 356 13.05 3.67 -21.48
CA ASN A 356 13.93 4.38 -20.54
C ASN A 356 15.36 3.81 -20.44
N ALA A 357 15.62 2.62 -20.96
CA ALA A 357 16.96 2.05 -21.00
C ALA A 357 17.88 2.81 -21.96
N THR A 358 17.35 3.43 -23.01
CA THR A 358 18.12 4.16 -24.01
C THR A 358 18.16 5.66 -23.73
N LEU A 359 19.23 6.34 -24.21
CA LEU A 359 19.35 7.81 -24.09
C LEU A 359 18.22 8.52 -24.87
N ASP A 360 17.96 8.07 -26.10
CA ASP A 360 16.95 8.65 -26.96
C ASP A 360 15.53 8.42 -26.40
N GLY A 361 15.27 7.25 -25.86
CA GLY A 361 13.97 6.97 -25.23
C GLY A 361 13.75 7.82 -23.98
N ARG A 362 14.76 8.04 -23.17
CA ARG A 362 14.68 8.99 -22.04
C ARG A 362 14.41 10.41 -22.51
N ALA A 363 15.05 10.86 -23.59
CA ALA A 363 14.79 12.17 -24.15
C ALA A 363 13.33 12.33 -24.63
N GLN A 364 12.75 11.30 -25.24
CA GLN A 364 11.32 11.28 -25.64
C GLN A 364 10.38 11.27 -24.42
N ASN A 365 10.77 10.62 -23.32
CA ASN A 365 9.96 10.57 -22.10
C ASN A 365 9.96 11.93 -21.38
N ARG A 366 11.06 12.70 -21.43
CA ARG A 366 11.11 14.07 -20.91
C ARG A 366 10.30 14.99 -21.83
N ARG A 367 9.01 15.17 -21.56
CA ARG A 367 8.09 15.95 -22.36
C ARG A 367 7.02 16.67 -21.55
N VAL A 368 6.41 17.69 -22.13
CA VAL A 368 5.17 18.30 -21.68
C VAL A 368 4.13 18.15 -22.78
N GLN A 369 2.99 17.57 -22.44
CA GLN A 369 1.84 17.44 -23.32
C GLN A 369 0.83 18.52 -22.99
N ILE A 370 0.35 19.25 -24.00
CA ILE A 370 -0.68 20.25 -23.84
C ILE A 370 -1.87 19.82 -24.71
N GLU A 371 -2.99 19.53 -24.07
CA GLU A 371 -4.25 19.20 -24.73
C GLU A 371 -5.18 20.41 -24.65
N VAL A 372 -5.60 20.87 -25.80
CA VAL A 372 -6.49 22.02 -25.96
C VAL A 372 -7.85 21.51 -26.42
N VAL A 373 -8.88 21.82 -25.66
CA VAL A 373 -10.27 21.48 -25.96
C VAL A 373 -11.04 22.77 -26.24
N GLY A 374 -11.74 22.81 -27.38
CA GLY A 374 -12.53 23.95 -27.78
C GLY A 374 -13.33 23.70 -29.03
N THR A 375 -14.16 24.64 -29.43
CA THR A 375 -14.92 24.63 -30.67
C THR A 375 -14.32 25.60 -31.68
N ARG A 376 -14.17 25.20 -32.95
CA ARG A 376 -13.70 26.11 -33.98
C ARG A 376 -14.77 27.17 -34.27
N THR A 377 -14.41 28.44 -34.09
CA THR A 377 -15.23 29.56 -34.62
C THR A 377 -15.04 29.65 -36.12
N ARG A 378 -16.15 29.64 -36.87
CA ARG A 378 -16.11 29.92 -38.30
C ARG A 378 -15.92 31.40 -38.55
#